data_cde4b274632ef7aa1c2d0bbe3fafb775
#
_entry.id   cde4b274632ef7aa1c2d0bbe3fafb775
#
_cell.length_a   1.000
_cell.length_b   1.000
_cell.length_c   1.000
_cell.angle_alpha   90.00
_cell.angle_beta   90.00
_cell.angle_gamma   90.00
#
_symmetry.space_group_name_H-M   'P 1'
#
loop_
_entity.id
_entity.type
_entity.pdbx_description
1 polymer ?
#
loop_
_entity_poly.entity_id
_entity_poly.type
_entity_poly.pdbx_seq_one_letter_code
_entity_poly.pdbx_strand_id
1 'polypeptide(L)'
;MTSTAPCSPAPAAPSQAARSGLARYVAAASLARMADGGAVVAVVLLATTRGDGGGTAGLLGACLTAPHLLGPFVARRIDLADDGGKVIATACVLYAVALAVAIASYGQVPLALTGLLLALAGLCGPLLTGGISTRLPAIAGTHQQTLRRAQGWDVATYGIGGTVGPSIVAAVSAWATPALAAYCLAIATFLAAWLVMRLPYAAPAHGGNPQQVPGALRTIALIGRDAQLRRTLYMTVLVAFSMAALPITAVQMTVTLGIPVASAAAMTAAYGIGNLSGSIGIMLRPLRGSPDRLMTVLAGCAMLGLCGILLSPGWRTMVAMFWIAGTLNAFFFAATLAARTEYAPPQARGQIFLWVAALKITAGSAGTAAAGALTGWDARAPLLAGVLLIGMAVLLSSFTRRAT
;
A
#
# COMPACT_ATOMS: atom_id res chain seq x y z
N MET A 1 26.68 -37.61 -29.25
CA MET A 1 25.39 -36.98 -29.59
C MET A 1 25.12 -35.91 -28.55
N THR A 2 25.54 -34.68 -28.84
CA THR A 2 25.34 -33.51 -27.96
C THR A 2 23.99 -32.94 -28.28
N SER A 3 23.02 -33.11 -27.35
CA SER A 3 21.69 -32.47 -27.41
C SER A 3 21.84 -31.00 -27.13
N THR A 4 21.78 -30.17 -28.15
CA THR A 4 21.62 -28.72 -28.01
C THR A 4 20.17 -28.41 -27.61
N ALA A 5 19.95 -28.06 -26.35
CA ALA A 5 18.66 -27.53 -25.91
C ALA A 5 18.31 -26.26 -26.70
N PRO A 6 17.08 -26.09 -27.21
CA PRO A 6 16.68 -24.89 -27.94
C PRO A 6 16.75 -23.68 -27.03
N CYS A 7 17.51 -22.70 -27.46
CA CYS A 7 17.59 -21.36 -26.81
C CYS A 7 16.18 -20.76 -26.78
N SER A 8 15.64 -20.51 -25.59
CA SER A 8 14.32 -19.90 -25.40
C SER A 8 14.34 -18.52 -26.05
N PRO A 9 13.39 -18.17 -26.94
CA PRO A 9 13.40 -16.87 -27.63
C PRO A 9 13.35 -15.74 -26.61
N ALA A 10 14.16 -14.69 -26.85
CA ALA A 10 14.16 -13.49 -26.05
C ALA A 10 12.72 -12.90 -25.96
N PRO A 11 12.30 -12.40 -24.79
CA PRO A 11 10.95 -11.85 -24.63
C PRO A 11 10.74 -10.72 -25.63
N ALA A 12 9.71 -10.86 -26.46
CA ALA A 12 9.32 -9.84 -27.44
C ALA A 12 9.05 -8.50 -26.71
N ALA A 13 9.52 -7.40 -27.29
CA ALA A 13 9.26 -6.07 -26.72
C ALA A 13 7.74 -5.85 -26.55
N PRO A 14 7.29 -5.27 -25.42
CA PRO A 14 5.86 -5.06 -25.19
C PRO A 14 5.25 -4.21 -26.31
N SER A 15 4.08 -4.63 -26.80
CA SER A 15 3.36 -3.91 -27.86
C SER A 15 3.06 -2.46 -27.42
N GLN A 16 2.89 -1.56 -28.38
CA GLN A 16 2.56 -0.16 -28.11
C GLN A 16 1.25 -0.02 -27.29
N ALA A 17 0.28 -0.91 -27.55
CA ALA A 17 -0.96 -0.99 -26.77
C ALA A 17 -0.72 -1.38 -25.30
N ALA A 18 0.19 -2.31 -25.01
CA ALA A 18 0.54 -2.70 -23.65
C ALA A 18 1.27 -1.57 -22.90
N ARG A 19 2.16 -0.83 -23.60
CA ARG A 19 2.86 0.33 -23.01
C ARG A 19 1.89 1.46 -22.67
N SER A 20 0.94 1.78 -23.55
CA SER A 20 -0.08 2.81 -23.29
C SER A 20 -1.05 2.39 -22.20
N GLY A 21 -1.39 1.10 -22.09
CA GLY A 21 -2.20 0.54 -21.01
C GLY A 21 -1.50 0.66 -19.65
N LEU A 22 -0.21 0.34 -19.58
CA LEU A 22 0.59 0.46 -18.34
C LEU A 22 0.73 1.93 -17.92
N ALA A 23 0.98 2.86 -18.85
CA ALA A 23 1.09 4.28 -18.53
C ALA A 23 -0.23 4.82 -17.94
N ARG A 24 -1.38 4.48 -18.55
CA ARG A 24 -2.70 4.85 -18.01
C ARG A 24 -2.95 4.24 -16.63
N TYR A 25 -2.55 2.99 -16.43
CA TYR A 25 -2.62 2.32 -15.15
C TYR A 25 -1.82 3.06 -14.06
N VAL A 26 -0.55 3.38 -14.35
CA VAL A 26 0.34 4.10 -13.43
C VAL A 26 -0.24 5.47 -13.07
N ALA A 27 -0.74 6.21 -14.06
CA ALA A 27 -1.38 7.50 -13.82
C ALA A 27 -2.65 7.35 -12.96
N ALA A 28 -3.54 6.43 -13.27
CA ALA A 28 -4.77 6.17 -12.51
C ALA A 28 -4.46 5.76 -11.07
N ALA A 29 -3.55 4.81 -10.89
CA ALA A 29 -3.17 4.30 -9.57
C ALA A 29 -2.45 5.36 -8.73
N SER A 30 -1.58 6.18 -9.35
CA SER A 30 -0.91 7.28 -8.65
C SER A 30 -1.92 8.33 -8.16
N LEU A 31 -2.83 8.78 -9.01
CA LEU A 31 -3.84 9.78 -8.65
C LEU A 31 -4.76 9.27 -7.54
N ALA A 32 -5.28 8.04 -7.67
CA ALA A 32 -6.16 7.44 -6.68
C ALA A 32 -5.47 7.26 -5.31
N ARG A 33 -4.23 6.77 -5.31
CA ARG A 33 -3.46 6.54 -4.08
C ARG A 33 -2.95 7.82 -3.44
N MET A 34 -2.61 8.84 -4.24
CA MET A 34 -2.30 10.18 -3.71
C MET A 34 -3.50 10.78 -2.98
N ALA A 35 -4.70 10.60 -3.54
CA ALA A 35 -5.92 11.06 -2.92
C ALA A 35 -6.17 10.32 -1.60
N ASP A 36 -6.09 8.99 -1.59
CA ASP A 36 -6.30 8.18 -0.40
C ASP A 36 -5.28 8.49 0.71
N GLY A 37 -3.98 8.56 0.36
CA GLY A 37 -2.92 8.87 1.32
C GLY A 37 -2.91 10.32 1.80
N GLY A 38 -3.31 11.28 0.95
CA GLY A 38 -3.35 12.70 1.28
C GLY A 38 -4.61 13.12 2.05
N ALA A 39 -5.74 12.46 1.83
CA ALA A 39 -7.03 12.88 2.38
C ALA A 39 -7.05 12.90 3.92
N VAL A 40 -6.40 11.95 4.57
CA VAL A 40 -6.28 11.93 6.03
C VAL A 40 -5.58 13.18 6.53
N VAL A 41 -4.48 13.57 5.89
CA VAL A 41 -3.72 14.77 6.25
C VAL A 41 -4.56 16.04 6.00
N ALA A 42 -5.28 16.10 4.87
CA ALA A 42 -6.13 17.23 4.54
C ALA A 42 -7.26 17.42 5.56
N VAL A 43 -7.92 16.33 5.96
CA VAL A 43 -9.02 16.34 6.95
C VAL A 43 -8.50 16.76 8.33
N VAL A 44 -7.37 16.19 8.76
CA VAL A 44 -6.75 16.54 10.05
C VAL A 44 -6.33 18.02 10.07
N LEU A 45 -5.66 18.50 9.02
CA LEU A 45 -5.29 19.92 8.91
C LEU A 45 -6.51 20.83 8.87
N LEU A 46 -7.57 20.46 8.17
CA LEU A 46 -8.81 21.25 8.12
C LEU A 46 -9.44 21.39 9.51
N ALA A 47 -9.53 20.29 10.26
CA ALA A 47 -10.07 20.33 11.62
C ALA A 47 -9.20 21.20 12.56
N THR A 48 -7.87 21.00 12.53
CA THR A 48 -6.95 21.77 13.37
C THR A 48 -6.92 23.27 13.05
N THR A 49 -6.96 23.62 11.76
CA THR A 49 -6.98 25.06 11.34
C THR A 49 -8.30 25.76 11.66
N ARG A 50 -9.39 25.02 11.89
CA ARG A 50 -10.67 25.59 12.39
C ARG A 50 -10.73 25.70 13.90
N GLY A 51 -9.69 25.26 14.63
CA GLY A 51 -9.63 25.30 16.08
C GLY A 51 -10.27 24.10 16.77
N ASP A 52 -10.67 23.07 16.02
CA ASP A 52 -11.15 21.83 16.61
C ASP A 52 -10.01 21.11 17.34
N GLY A 53 -10.32 20.52 18.47
CA GLY A 53 -9.34 19.80 19.26
C GLY A 53 -8.76 18.58 18.54
N GLY A 54 -7.55 18.14 18.95
CA GLY A 54 -6.87 16.98 18.37
C GLY A 54 -7.71 15.69 18.37
N GLY A 55 -8.62 15.55 19.35
CA GLY A 55 -9.58 14.44 19.39
C GLY A 55 -10.54 14.43 18.21
N THR A 56 -11.12 15.57 17.83
CA THR A 56 -12.00 15.70 16.66
C THR A 56 -11.23 15.45 15.37
N ALA A 57 -10.05 16.03 15.23
CA ALA A 57 -9.19 15.80 14.06
C ALA A 57 -8.82 14.32 13.89
N GLY A 58 -8.45 13.66 14.99
CA GLY A 58 -8.16 12.22 15.02
C GLY A 58 -9.37 11.36 14.69
N LEU A 59 -10.56 11.71 15.23
CA LEU A 59 -11.81 11.01 14.94
C LEU A 59 -12.17 11.07 13.46
N LEU A 60 -12.10 12.26 12.85
CA LEU A 60 -12.38 12.44 11.43
C LEU A 60 -11.37 11.66 10.54
N GLY A 61 -10.08 11.68 10.89
CA GLY A 61 -9.08 10.85 10.23
C GLY A 61 -9.37 9.35 10.37
N ALA A 62 -9.83 8.91 11.55
CA ALA A 62 -10.24 7.53 11.79
C ALA A 62 -11.50 7.15 10.99
N CYS A 63 -12.48 8.05 10.86
CA CYS A 63 -13.65 7.82 10.00
C CYS A 63 -13.25 7.53 8.54
N LEU A 64 -12.19 8.14 8.05
CA LEU A 64 -11.69 7.88 6.70
C LEU A 64 -10.89 6.56 6.60
N THR A 65 -10.16 6.17 7.63
CA THR A 65 -9.26 5.00 7.57
C THR A 65 -9.86 3.70 8.10
N ALA A 66 -10.67 3.75 9.17
CA ALA A 66 -11.24 2.55 9.78
C ALA A 66 -12.12 1.70 8.83
N PRO A 67 -12.94 2.30 7.92
CA PRO A 67 -13.74 1.53 6.99
C PRO A 67 -12.92 0.72 5.97
N HIS A 68 -11.62 0.95 5.83
CA HIS A 68 -10.74 0.11 5.01
C HIS A 68 -10.78 -1.38 5.43
N LEU A 69 -11.06 -1.66 6.71
CA LEU A 69 -11.26 -3.03 7.21
C LEU A 69 -12.45 -3.74 6.56
N LEU A 70 -13.44 -2.99 6.09
CA LEU A 70 -14.60 -3.52 5.39
C LEU A 70 -14.34 -3.74 3.89
N GLY A 71 -13.17 -3.32 3.40
CA GLY A 71 -12.77 -3.45 2.00
C GLY A 71 -13.00 -4.83 1.39
N PRO A 72 -12.65 -5.94 2.06
CA PRO A 72 -12.85 -7.28 1.52
C PRO A 72 -14.32 -7.64 1.25
N PHE A 73 -15.25 -7.07 2.01
CA PHE A 73 -16.71 -7.28 1.78
C PHE A 73 -17.17 -6.54 0.52
N VAL A 74 -16.60 -5.37 0.25
CA VAL A 74 -16.87 -4.60 -0.98
C VAL A 74 -16.15 -5.22 -2.19
N ALA A 75 -14.97 -5.81 -1.97
CA ALA A 75 -14.13 -6.42 -3.00
C ALA A 75 -14.84 -7.54 -3.78
N ARG A 76 -15.75 -8.28 -3.12
CA ARG A 76 -16.54 -9.33 -3.77
C ARG A 76 -17.27 -8.79 -5.01
N ARG A 77 -17.65 -7.51 -4.99
CA ARG A 77 -18.29 -6.87 -6.15
C ARG A 77 -17.36 -6.78 -7.38
N ILE A 78 -16.03 -6.67 -7.18
CA ILE A 78 -15.07 -6.70 -8.30
C ILE A 78 -15.02 -8.09 -8.92
N ASP A 79 -14.96 -9.14 -8.07
CA ASP A 79 -14.86 -10.53 -8.52
C ASP A 79 -16.16 -11.03 -9.17
N LEU A 80 -17.31 -10.45 -8.79
CA LEU A 80 -18.63 -10.76 -9.34
C LEU A 80 -19.00 -9.94 -10.59
N ALA A 81 -18.30 -8.84 -10.84
CA ALA A 81 -18.65 -7.94 -11.92
C ALA A 81 -18.15 -8.48 -13.28
N ASP A 82 -18.95 -8.29 -14.33
CA ASP A 82 -18.54 -8.54 -15.72
C ASP A 82 -17.37 -7.61 -16.12
N ASP A 83 -17.32 -6.42 -15.56
CA ASP A 83 -16.20 -5.50 -15.68
C ASP A 83 -15.82 -4.89 -14.32
N GLY A 84 -14.79 -5.45 -13.69
CA GLY A 84 -14.23 -4.93 -12.44
C GLY A 84 -13.69 -3.49 -12.54
N GLY A 85 -13.36 -3.01 -13.76
CA GLY A 85 -12.97 -1.63 -14.00
C GLY A 85 -14.09 -0.64 -13.69
N LYS A 86 -15.34 -0.97 -14.06
CA LYS A 86 -16.51 -0.14 -13.73
C LYS A 86 -16.72 -0.03 -12.21
N VAL A 87 -16.55 -1.12 -11.48
CA VAL A 87 -16.68 -1.11 -10.01
C VAL A 87 -15.64 -0.20 -9.38
N ILE A 88 -14.37 -0.28 -9.83
CA ILE A 88 -13.28 0.56 -9.34
C ILE A 88 -13.53 2.04 -9.71
N ALA A 89 -13.94 2.33 -10.94
CA ALA A 89 -14.23 3.69 -11.38
C ALA A 89 -15.40 4.30 -10.58
N THR A 90 -16.47 3.53 -10.33
CA THR A 90 -17.59 3.97 -9.48
C THR A 90 -17.11 4.27 -8.06
N ALA A 91 -16.24 3.43 -7.49
CA ALA A 91 -15.67 3.67 -6.18
C ALA A 91 -14.82 4.96 -6.14
N CYS A 92 -14.04 5.25 -7.20
CA CYS A 92 -13.31 6.49 -7.32
C CYS A 92 -14.24 7.71 -7.35
N VAL A 93 -15.33 7.65 -8.11
CA VAL A 93 -16.34 8.73 -8.16
C VAL A 93 -17.00 8.92 -6.80
N LEU A 94 -17.45 7.83 -6.15
CA LEU A 94 -18.05 7.89 -4.82
C LEU A 94 -17.10 8.47 -3.78
N TYR A 95 -15.84 8.06 -3.82
CA TYR A 95 -14.78 8.63 -2.97
C TYR A 95 -14.65 10.14 -3.18
N ALA A 96 -14.52 10.57 -4.44
CA ALA A 96 -14.37 11.99 -4.79
C ALA A 96 -15.55 12.82 -4.31
N VAL A 97 -16.78 12.37 -4.56
CA VAL A 97 -18.01 13.06 -4.16
C VAL A 97 -18.14 13.10 -2.64
N ALA A 98 -17.97 11.96 -1.97
CA ALA A 98 -18.10 11.87 -0.51
C ALA A 98 -17.07 12.75 0.19
N LEU A 99 -15.79 12.74 -0.26
CA LEU A 99 -14.75 13.62 0.26
C LEU A 99 -15.09 15.09 0.03
N ALA A 100 -15.45 15.47 -1.20
CA ALA A 100 -15.77 16.86 -1.54
C ALA A 100 -16.97 17.39 -0.73
N VAL A 101 -18.04 16.59 -0.60
CA VAL A 101 -19.23 16.97 0.19
C VAL A 101 -18.90 17.03 1.67
N ALA A 102 -18.09 16.10 2.21
CA ALA A 102 -17.66 16.16 3.61
C ALA A 102 -16.90 17.45 3.92
N ILE A 103 -15.98 17.86 3.03
CA ILE A 103 -15.20 19.09 3.18
C ILE A 103 -16.09 20.34 3.03
N ALA A 104 -16.98 20.36 2.04
CA ALA A 104 -17.88 21.49 1.80
C ALA A 104 -18.85 21.72 2.96
N SER A 105 -19.38 20.65 3.54
CA SER A 105 -20.36 20.69 4.62
C SER A 105 -19.75 20.81 6.02
N TYR A 106 -18.44 20.62 6.17
CA TYR A 106 -17.77 20.64 7.46
C TYR A 106 -17.96 21.97 8.20
N GLY A 107 -18.47 21.88 9.44
CA GLY A 107 -18.83 23.06 10.25
C GLY A 107 -20.19 23.66 9.92
N GLN A 108 -20.91 23.13 8.92
CA GLN A 108 -22.30 23.55 8.60
C GLN A 108 -23.32 22.47 8.97
N VAL A 109 -22.87 21.23 9.11
CA VAL A 109 -23.68 20.07 9.50
C VAL A 109 -23.12 19.45 10.78
N PRO A 110 -23.93 18.62 11.48
CA PRO A 110 -23.44 17.88 12.64
C PRO A 110 -22.19 17.03 12.29
N LEU A 111 -21.22 16.97 13.22
CA LEU A 111 -19.96 16.25 13.05
C LEU A 111 -20.16 14.78 12.64
N ALA A 112 -21.23 14.16 13.17
CA ALA A 112 -21.58 12.79 12.83
C ALA A 112 -21.87 12.59 11.33
N LEU A 113 -22.51 13.56 10.67
CA LEU A 113 -22.77 13.50 9.23
C LEU A 113 -21.49 13.65 8.41
N THR A 114 -20.61 14.59 8.81
CA THR A 114 -19.27 14.70 8.21
C THR A 114 -18.48 13.39 8.38
N GLY A 115 -18.49 12.81 9.58
CA GLY A 115 -17.86 11.52 9.86
C GLY A 115 -18.42 10.39 8.99
N LEU A 116 -19.75 10.35 8.78
CA LEU A 116 -20.40 9.36 7.91
C LEU A 116 -19.97 9.53 6.44
N LEU A 117 -19.89 10.74 5.92
CA LEU A 117 -19.41 11.03 4.57
C LEU A 117 -17.95 10.60 4.38
N LEU A 118 -17.09 10.90 5.37
CA LEU A 118 -15.70 10.46 5.37
C LEU A 118 -15.60 8.91 5.46
N ALA A 119 -16.46 8.27 6.25
CA ALA A 119 -16.51 6.82 6.33
C ALA A 119 -16.96 6.18 5.01
N LEU A 120 -17.88 6.81 4.28
CA LEU A 120 -18.28 6.39 2.94
C LEU A 120 -17.11 6.49 1.95
N ALA A 121 -16.35 7.59 1.99
CA ALA A 121 -15.12 7.72 1.21
C ALA A 121 -14.12 6.62 1.60
N GLY A 122 -13.86 6.43 2.90
CA GLY A 122 -12.96 5.41 3.42
C GLY A 122 -13.32 3.99 3.01
N LEU A 123 -14.62 3.68 2.89
CA LEU A 123 -15.08 2.36 2.40
C LEU A 123 -14.69 2.11 0.94
N CYS A 124 -14.50 3.16 0.15
CA CYS A 124 -14.02 3.08 -1.23
C CYS A 124 -12.48 2.94 -1.30
N GLY A 125 -11.73 3.38 -0.30
CA GLY A 125 -10.25 3.43 -0.29
C GLY A 125 -9.55 2.13 -0.69
N PRO A 126 -9.95 0.95 -0.18
CA PRO A 126 -9.39 -0.33 -0.61
C PRO A 126 -9.51 -0.60 -2.11
N LEU A 127 -10.57 -0.12 -2.75
CA LEU A 127 -10.77 -0.26 -4.20
C LEU A 127 -9.82 0.65 -4.99
N LEU A 128 -9.53 1.84 -4.46
CA LEU A 128 -8.56 2.78 -5.01
C LEU A 128 -7.11 2.28 -4.88
N THR A 129 -6.83 1.46 -3.89
CA THR A 129 -5.50 0.93 -3.62
C THR A 129 -5.33 -0.48 -4.20
N GLY A 130 -5.73 -1.50 -3.46
CA GLY A 130 -5.61 -2.91 -3.85
C GLY A 130 -6.51 -3.31 -5.02
N GLY A 131 -7.70 -2.69 -5.14
CA GLY A 131 -8.63 -2.94 -6.24
C GLY A 131 -8.03 -2.62 -7.62
N ILE A 132 -7.38 -1.47 -7.76
CA ILE A 132 -6.70 -1.10 -9.02
C ILE A 132 -5.60 -2.10 -9.37
N SER A 133 -4.85 -2.62 -8.38
CA SER A 133 -3.78 -3.62 -8.62
C SER A 133 -4.29 -4.90 -9.27
N THR A 134 -5.56 -5.26 -9.09
CA THR A 134 -6.16 -6.45 -9.73
C THR A 134 -6.23 -6.36 -11.25
N ARG A 135 -6.12 -5.15 -11.81
CA ARG A 135 -6.14 -4.91 -13.27
C ARG A 135 -4.79 -5.16 -13.94
N LEU A 136 -3.72 -5.22 -13.17
CA LEU A 136 -2.35 -5.30 -13.68
C LEU A 136 -2.09 -6.53 -14.57
N PRO A 137 -2.53 -7.76 -14.22
CA PRO A 137 -2.33 -8.93 -15.06
C PRO A 137 -2.95 -8.81 -16.46
N ALA A 138 -4.12 -8.17 -16.58
CA ALA A 138 -4.78 -7.97 -17.88
C ALA A 138 -4.00 -7.00 -18.78
N ILE A 139 -3.22 -6.09 -18.18
CA ILE A 139 -2.41 -5.08 -18.89
C ILE A 139 -1.03 -5.63 -19.25
N ALA A 140 -0.38 -6.30 -18.29
CA ALA A 140 0.99 -6.80 -18.41
C ALA A 140 1.08 -8.16 -19.10
N GLY A 141 -0.05 -8.88 -19.23
CA GLY A 141 -0.08 -10.25 -19.75
C GLY A 141 0.39 -11.28 -18.72
N THR A 142 0.47 -12.54 -19.15
CA THR A 142 0.77 -13.70 -18.29
C THR A 142 2.27 -13.99 -18.16
N HIS A 143 3.12 -13.35 -18.99
CA HIS A 143 4.56 -13.59 -18.92
C HIS A 143 5.15 -13.04 -17.62
N GLN A 144 5.79 -13.90 -16.84
CA GLN A 144 6.24 -13.61 -15.46
C GLN A 144 7.12 -12.36 -15.37
N GLN A 145 8.11 -12.21 -16.24
CA GLN A 145 9.03 -11.05 -16.19
C GLN A 145 8.33 -9.73 -16.48
N THR A 146 7.42 -9.71 -17.47
CA THR A 146 6.64 -8.52 -17.82
C THR A 146 5.72 -8.13 -16.68
N LEU A 147 5.03 -9.11 -16.08
CA LEU A 147 4.15 -8.91 -14.94
C LEU A 147 4.91 -8.40 -13.73
N ARG A 148 6.08 -8.94 -13.40
CA ARG A 148 6.90 -8.48 -12.29
C ARG A 148 7.48 -7.09 -12.50
N ARG A 149 7.83 -6.73 -13.74
CA ARG A 149 8.21 -5.34 -14.07
C ARG A 149 7.03 -4.38 -13.85
N ALA A 150 5.84 -4.77 -14.27
CA ALA A 150 4.62 -4.00 -14.04
C ALA A 150 4.28 -3.88 -12.55
N GLN A 151 4.54 -4.91 -11.75
CA GLN A 151 4.43 -4.84 -10.28
C GLN A 151 5.41 -3.84 -9.64
N GLY A 152 6.60 -3.64 -10.22
CA GLY A 152 7.50 -2.56 -9.82
C GLY A 152 6.88 -1.17 -9.99
N TRP A 153 6.21 -0.95 -11.13
CA TRP A 153 5.42 0.28 -11.34
C TRP A 153 4.27 0.41 -10.34
N ASP A 154 3.59 -0.68 -10.04
CA ASP A 154 2.51 -0.69 -9.04
C ASP A 154 3.03 -0.29 -7.65
N VAL A 155 4.17 -0.85 -7.22
CA VAL A 155 4.83 -0.48 -5.95
C VAL A 155 5.21 1.01 -5.95
N ALA A 156 5.74 1.53 -7.06
CA ALA A 156 6.07 2.96 -7.18
C ALA A 156 4.85 3.86 -6.92
N THR A 157 3.66 3.48 -7.44
CA THR A 157 2.45 4.27 -7.21
C THR A 157 1.97 4.23 -5.75
N TYR A 158 2.26 3.17 -4.98
CA TYR A 158 2.05 3.16 -3.52
C TYR A 158 3.03 4.11 -2.80
N GLY A 159 4.30 4.15 -3.23
CA GLY A 159 5.28 5.11 -2.73
C GLY A 159 4.86 6.56 -3.02
N ILE A 160 4.39 6.83 -4.24
CA ILE A 160 3.83 8.14 -4.62
C ILE A 160 2.62 8.48 -3.74
N GLY A 161 1.69 7.55 -3.55
CA GLY A 161 0.52 7.77 -2.70
C GLY A 161 0.88 8.14 -1.27
N GLY A 162 1.79 7.39 -0.66
CA GLY A 162 2.18 7.58 0.74
C GLY A 162 3.11 8.77 1.01
N THR A 163 3.79 9.31 0.00
CA THR A 163 4.72 10.44 0.16
C THR A 163 4.25 11.70 -0.55
N VAL A 164 3.96 11.63 -1.86
CA VAL A 164 3.61 12.80 -2.65
C VAL A 164 2.21 13.31 -2.30
N GLY A 165 1.26 12.42 -2.01
CA GLY A 165 -0.09 12.80 -1.58
C GLY A 165 -0.09 13.73 -0.36
N PRO A 166 0.42 13.28 0.80
CA PRO A 166 0.56 14.12 1.99
C PRO A 166 1.39 15.39 1.77
N SER A 167 2.46 15.30 0.96
CA SER A 167 3.33 16.46 0.67
C SER A 167 2.61 17.54 -0.14
N ILE A 168 1.82 17.15 -1.14
CA ILE A 168 0.97 18.09 -1.91
C ILE A 168 -0.04 18.75 -0.98
N VAL A 169 -0.68 17.97 -0.10
CA VAL A 169 -1.63 18.52 0.88
C VAL A 169 -0.95 19.55 1.77
N ALA A 170 0.21 19.23 2.32
CA ALA A 170 0.96 20.14 3.17
C ALA A 170 1.33 21.44 2.41
N ALA A 171 1.84 21.32 1.18
CA ALA A 171 2.22 22.48 0.36
C ALA A 171 1.01 23.36 -0.01
N VAL A 172 -0.09 22.75 -0.51
CA VAL A 172 -1.31 23.49 -0.88
C VAL A 172 -1.96 24.11 0.35
N SER A 173 -1.96 23.42 1.50
CA SER A 173 -2.51 23.95 2.74
C SER A 173 -1.72 25.15 3.29
N ALA A 174 -0.39 25.13 3.12
CA ALA A 174 0.46 26.24 3.52
C ALA A 174 0.31 27.47 2.59
N TRP A 175 0.09 27.24 1.31
CA TRP A 175 -0.07 28.31 0.31
C TRP A 175 -1.50 28.87 0.26
N ALA A 176 -2.53 28.02 0.44
CA ALA A 176 -3.93 28.38 0.35
C ALA A 176 -4.72 27.86 1.57
N THR A 177 -5.41 26.71 1.42
CA THR A 177 -6.20 26.12 2.51
C THR A 177 -6.18 24.60 2.46
N PRO A 178 -6.37 23.90 3.61
CA PRO A 178 -6.56 22.45 3.64
C PRO A 178 -7.79 21.98 2.85
N ALA A 179 -8.84 22.80 2.79
CA ALA A 179 -10.04 22.50 2.00
C ALA A 179 -9.72 22.46 0.50
N LEU A 180 -8.95 23.42 -0.01
CA LEU A 180 -8.51 23.42 -1.42
C LEU A 180 -7.67 22.18 -1.72
N ALA A 181 -6.75 21.80 -0.82
CA ALA A 181 -5.97 20.58 -0.97
C ALA A 181 -6.86 19.33 -1.09
N ALA A 182 -7.89 19.22 -0.24
CA ALA A 182 -8.85 18.12 -0.30
C ALA A 182 -9.65 18.09 -1.61
N TYR A 183 -10.07 19.25 -2.12
CA TYR A 183 -10.73 19.33 -3.43
C TYR A 183 -9.81 18.93 -4.58
N CYS A 184 -8.54 19.30 -4.54
CA CYS A 184 -7.55 18.83 -5.52
C CYS A 184 -7.44 17.29 -5.51
N LEU A 185 -7.47 16.66 -4.33
CA LEU A 185 -7.48 15.21 -4.20
C LEU A 185 -8.77 14.57 -4.73
N ALA A 186 -9.93 15.20 -4.49
CA ALA A 186 -11.20 14.74 -5.05
C ALA A 186 -11.19 14.79 -6.59
N ILE A 187 -10.67 15.87 -7.18
CA ILE A 187 -10.49 16.00 -8.63
C ILE A 187 -9.51 14.93 -9.15
N ALA A 188 -8.38 14.73 -8.45
CA ALA A 188 -7.43 13.68 -8.83
C ALA A 188 -8.07 12.28 -8.86
N THR A 189 -8.94 11.98 -7.87
CA THR A 189 -9.67 10.71 -7.82
C THR A 189 -10.69 10.60 -8.95
N PHE A 190 -11.36 11.70 -9.31
CA PHE A 190 -12.28 11.73 -10.44
C PHE A 190 -11.55 11.48 -11.78
N LEU A 191 -10.37 12.08 -11.96
CA LEU A 191 -9.51 11.81 -13.10
C LEU A 191 -9.02 10.35 -13.10
N ALA A 192 -8.75 9.79 -11.94
CA ALA A 192 -8.40 8.36 -11.80
C ALA A 192 -9.56 7.47 -12.29
N ALA A 193 -10.82 7.79 -11.95
CA ALA A 193 -12.00 7.07 -12.42
C ALA A 193 -12.05 7.05 -13.96
N TRP A 194 -11.86 8.21 -14.60
CA TRP A 194 -11.84 8.33 -16.06
C TRP A 194 -10.71 7.50 -16.68
N LEU A 195 -9.51 7.52 -16.10
CA LEU A 195 -8.38 6.71 -16.58
C LEU A 195 -8.62 5.21 -16.39
N VAL A 196 -9.23 4.79 -15.27
CA VAL A 196 -9.59 3.38 -15.02
C VAL A 196 -10.56 2.87 -16.10
N MET A 197 -11.55 3.68 -16.51
CA MET A 197 -12.47 3.33 -17.58
C MET A 197 -11.78 3.20 -18.96
N ARG A 198 -10.59 3.77 -19.13
CA ARG A 198 -9.77 3.67 -20.34
C ARG A 198 -8.75 2.52 -20.29
N LEU A 199 -8.71 1.73 -19.21
CA LEU A 199 -7.88 0.53 -19.11
C LEU A 199 -8.41 -0.59 -20.01
N PRO A 200 -7.54 -1.48 -20.51
CA PRO A 200 -7.97 -2.64 -21.27
C PRO A 200 -8.99 -3.48 -20.49
N TYR A 201 -9.96 -4.02 -21.19
CA TYR A 201 -10.94 -4.94 -20.61
C TYR A 201 -10.22 -6.17 -20.04
N ALA A 202 -10.66 -6.61 -18.87
CA ALA A 202 -10.23 -7.88 -18.27
C ALA A 202 -11.46 -8.78 -18.15
N ALA A 203 -11.31 -10.03 -18.61
CA ALA A 203 -12.35 -11.03 -18.47
C ALA A 203 -12.80 -11.19 -17.02
N PRO A 204 -14.09 -11.49 -16.77
CA PRO A 204 -14.60 -11.70 -15.44
C PRO A 204 -13.83 -12.78 -14.68
N ALA A 205 -13.52 -12.52 -13.41
CA ALA A 205 -12.76 -13.45 -12.56
C ALA A 205 -13.51 -14.78 -12.33
N HIS A 206 -14.84 -14.75 -12.41
CA HIS A 206 -15.72 -15.92 -12.19
C HIS A 206 -15.89 -16.84 -13.41
N GLY A 207 -15.29 -16.50 -14.58
CA GLY A 207 -15.36 -17.34 -15.79
C GLY A 207 -16.79 -17.67 -16.25
N GLY A 208 -17.77 -16.81 -15.98
CA GLY A 208 -19.18 -17.02 -16.31
C GLY A 208 -20.01 -17.71 -15.21
N ASN A 209 -19.40 -18.12 -14.08
CA ASN A 209 -20.15 -18.75 -12.96
C ASN A 209 -19.97 -17.95 -11.64
N PRO A 210 -20.89 -17.02 -11.32
CA PRO A 210 -20.82 -16.21 -10.09
C PRO A 210 -20.87 -17.03 -8.78
N GLN A 211 -21.41 -18.25 -8.82
CA GLN A 211 -21.48 -19.13 -7.63
C GLN A 211 -20.11 -19.61 -7.18
N GLN A 212 -19.11 -19.58 -8.04
CA GLN A 212 -17.74 -19.96 -7.71
C GLN A 212 -16.97 -18.86 -6.95
N VAL A 213 -17.49 -17.62 -6.91
CA VAL A 213 -16.89 -16.53 -6.15
C VAL A 213 -17.18 -16.68 -4.66
N PRO A 214 -16.15 -16.95 -3.83
CA PRO A 214 -16.37 -17.16 -2.40
C PRO A 214 -16.84 -15.86 -1.72
N GLY A 215 -17.53 -15.98 -0.59
CA GLY A 215 -17.82 -14.83 0.27
C GLY A 215 -16.59 -14.38 1.05
N ALA A 216 -16.57 -13.13 1.56
CA ALA A 216 -15.44 -12.56 2.26
C ALA A 216 -14.91 -13.43 3.41
N LEU A 217 -15.79 -14.01 4.22
CA LEU A 217 -15.40 -14.91 5.32
C LEU A 217 -14.83 -16.24 4.83
N ARG A 218 -15.33 -16.77 3.71
CA ARG A 218 -14.74 -17.96 3.08
C ARG A 218 -13.36 -17.65 2.51
N THR A 219 -13.16 -16.45 1.99
CA THR A 219 -11.87 -16.02 1.45
C THR A 219 -10.81 -15.90 2.54
N ILE A 220 -11.12 -15.33 3.70
CA ILE A 220 -10.14 -15.30 4.80
C ILE A 220 -9.85 -16.70 5.35
N ALA A 221 -10.86 -17.58 5.39
CA ALA A 221 -10.65 -18.99 5.73
C ALA A 221 -9.78 -19.70 4.68
N LEU A 222 -9.94 -19.41 3.39
CA LEU A 222 -9.09 -19.90 2.31
C LEU A 222 -7.64 -19.45 2.51
N ILE A 223 -7.41 -18.16 2.78
CA ILE A 223 -6.08 -17.62 3.08
C ILE A 223 -5.46 -18.35 4.29
N GLY A 224 -6.24 -18.62 5.32
CA GLY A 224 -5.78 -19.31 6.52
C GLY A 224 -5.43 -20.79 6.29
N ARG A 225 -6.11 -21.47 5.37
CA ARG A 225 -5.91 -22.90 5.05
C ARG A 225 -4.77 -23.11 4.05
N ASP A 226 -4.66 -22.25 3.04
CA ASP A 226 -3.60 -22.33 2.05
C ASP A 226 -2.26 -21.86 2.65
N ALA A 227 -1.26 -22.71 2.61
CA ALA A 227 0.04 -22.44 3.23
C ALA A 227 0.77 -21.23 2.62
N GLN A 228 0.67 -21.05 1.29
CA GLN A 228 1.34 -19.97 0.57
C GLN A 228 0.64 -18.63 0.81
N LEU A 229 -0.70 -18.61 0.77
CA LEU A 229 -1.49 -17.40 1.04
C LEU A 229 -1.39 -16.99 2.51
N ARG A 230 -1.44 -17.94 3.45
CA ARG A 230 -1.25 -17.68 4.88
C ARG A 230 0.12 -17.07 5.15
N ARG A 231 1.18 -17.62 4.52
CA ARG A 231 2.54 -17.10 4.61
C ARG A 231 2.62 -15.67 4.04
N THR A 232 2.02 -15.44 2.89
CA THR A 232 1.93 -14.11 2.28
C THR A 232 1.24 -13.10 3.22
N LEU A 233 0.17 -13.52 3.88
CA LEU A 233 -0.57 -12.67 4.81
C LEU A 233 0.27 -12.31 6.04
N TYR A 234 0.74 -13.30 6.82
CA TYR A 234 1.43 -12.97 8.07
C TYR A 234 2.75 -12.24 7.83
N MET A 235 3.51 -12.58 6.78
CA MET A 235 4.72 -11.85 6.40
C MET A 235 4.40 -10.38 6.07
N THR A 236 3.35 -10.14 5.28
CA THR A 236 2.93 -8.77 4.93
C THR A 236 2.52 -7.97 6.16
N VAL A 237 1.75 -8.58 7.05
CA VAL A 237 1.21 -7.95 8.27
C VAL A 237 2.34 -7.61 9.25
N LEU A 238 3.24 -8.56 9.55
CA LEU A 238 4.32 -8.36 10.52
C LEU A 238 5.36 -7.36 10.02
N VAL A 239 5.72 -7.40 8.74
CA VAL A 239 6.63 -6.40 8.16
C VAL A 239 5.96 -5.01 8.15
N ALA A 240 4.67 -4.91 7.80
CA ALA A 240 3.96 -3.63 7.80
C ALA A 240 3.86 -3.02 9.21
N PHE A 241 3.56 -3.85 10.22
CA PHE A 241 3.54 -3.46 11.63
C PHE A 241 4.89 -2.88 12.06
N SER A 242 5.97 -3.59 11.75
CA SER A 242 7.34 -3.20 12.14
C SER A 242 7.83 -1.94 11.42
N MET A 243 7.56 -1.82 10.11
CA MET A 243 7.99 -0.65 9.33
C MET A 243 7.20 0.61 9.68
N ALA A 244 5.97 0.49 10.13
CA ALA A 244 5.14 1.62 10.53
C ALA A 244 5.64 2.32 11.81
N ALA A 245 6.54 1.72 12.55
CA ALA A 245 7.24 2.34 13.69
C ALA A 245 8.26 3.41 13.27
N LEU A 246 8.77 3.37 12.02
CA LEU A 246 9.88 4.22 11.58
C LEU A 246 9.65 5.73 11.74
N PRO A 247 8.50 6.33 11.40
CA PRO A 247 8.27 7.76 11.60
C PRO A 247 8.34 8.20 13.06
N ILE A 248 7.78 7.38 13.98
CA ILE A 248 7.83 7.64 15.43
C ILE A 248 9.26 7.52 15.92
N THR A 249 9.95 6.45 15.50
CA THR A 249 11.35 6.23 15.85
C THR A 249 12.25 7.35 15.33
N ALA A 250 12.00 7.88 14.12
CA ALA A 250 12.75 9.01 13.57
C ALA A 250 12.72 10.22 14.50
N VAL A 251 11.54 10.56 15.02
CA VAL A 251 11.38 11.68 15.97
C VAL A 251 12.17 11.42 17.26
N GLN A 252 12.06 10.23 17.84
CA GLN A 252 12.76 9.90 19.09
C GLN A 252 14.29 9.85 18.93
N MET A 253 14.76 9.37 17.78
CA MET A 253 16.20 9.35 17.50
C MET A 253 16.80 10.76 17.38
N THR A 254 16.03 11.77 16.95
CA THR A 254 16.56 13.16 16.96
C THR A 254 16.87 13.64 18.37
N VAL A 255 16.01 13.29 19.34
CA VAL A 255 16.23 13.60 20.76
C VAL A 255 17.49 12.89 21.28
N THR A 256 17.62 11.58 20.98
CA THR A 256 18.80 10.79 21.40
C THR A 256 20.12 11.31 20.81
N LEU A 257 20.07 11.82 19.57
CA LEU A 257 21.24 12.37 18.87
C LEU A 257 21.51 13.84 19.20
N GLY A 258 20.66 14.51 19.97
CA GLY A 258 20.78 15.94 20.29
C GLY A 258 20.67 16.86 19.06
N ILE A 259 19.87 16.46 18.06
CA ILE A 259 19.67 17.24 16.80
C ILE A 259 18.23 17.79 16.73
N PRO A 260 17.99 18.84 15.94
CA PRO A 260 16.63 19.42 15.81
C PRO A 260 15.61 18.37 15.39
N VAL A 261 14.42 18.39 16.02
CA VAL A 261 13.30 17.46 15.73
C VAL A 261 12.86 17.54 14.27
N ALA A 262 12.98 18.68 13.61
CA ALA A 262 12.73 18.85 12.18
C ALA A 262 13.58 17.90 11.30
N SER A 263 14.72 17.41 11.80
CA SER A 263 15.56 16.44 11.13
C SER A 263 14.91 15.07 10.96
N ALA A 264 13.89 14.73 11.75
CA ALA A 264 13.10 13.51 11.59
C ALA A 264 12.40 13.46 10.22
N ALA A 265 12.02 14.62 9.69
CA ALA A 265 11.42 14.72 8.35
C ALA A 265 12.38 14.23 7.26
N ALA A 266 13.68 14.52 7.37
CA ALA A 266 14.68 14.06 6.40
C ALA A 266 14.88 12.54 6.46
N MET A 267 14.82 11.90 7.65
CA MET A 267 14.85 10.44 7.79
C MET A 267 13.64 9.81 7.10
N THR A 268 12.44 10.34 7.39
CA THR A 268 11.18 9.85 6.79
C THR A 268 11.18 10.07 5.28
N ALA A 269 11.67 11.21 4.80
CA ALA A 269 11.84 11.48 3.38
C ALA A 269 12.84 10.50 2.72
N ALA A 270 13.96 10.21 3.39
CA ALA A 270 14.93 9.23 2.91
C ALA A 270 14.30 7.83 2.74
N TYR A 271 13.47 7.40 3.69
CA TYR A 271 12.69 6.16 3.57
C TYR A 271 11.76 6.19 2.35
N GLY A 272 11.03 7.29 2.14
CA GLY A 272 10.16 7.47 0.96
C GLY A 272 10.94 7.42 -0.36
N ILE A 273 12.07 8.13 -0.44
CA ILE A 273 12.99 8.11 -1.60
C ILE A 273 13.53 6.68 -1.81
N GLY A 274 13.86 5.97 -0.72
CA GLY A 274 14.27 4.57 -0.76
C GLY A 274 13.22 3.67 -1.40
N ASN A 275 11.94 3.82 -1.01
CA ASN A 275 10.83 3.07 -1.63
C ASN A 275 10.74 3.33 -3.15
N LEU A 276 10.89 4.58 -3.58
CA LEU A 276 10.89 4.93 -5.01
C LEU A 276 12.11 4.34 -5.73
N SER A 277 13.31 4.44 -5.13
CA SER A 277 14.54 3.85 -5.66
C SER A 277 14.42 2.33 -5.83
N GLY A 278 13.87 1.64 -4.81
CA GLY A 278 13.60 0.21 -4.87
C GLY A 278 12.62 -0.17 -5.98
N SER A 279 11.56 0.63 -6.16
CA SER A 279 10.58 0.43 -7.23
C SER A 279 11.23 0.57 -8.61
N ILE A 280 12.09 1.57 -8.81
CA ILE A 280 12.89 1.74 -10.03
C ILE A 280 13.81 0.53 -10.24
N GLY A 281 14.47 0.06 -9.18
CA GLY A 281 15.30 -1.15 -9.23
C GLY A 281 14.55 -2.37 -9.74
N ILE A 282 13.31 -2.59 -9.28
CA ILE A 282 12.44 -3.69 -9.72
C ILE A 282 12.02 -3.52 -11.18
N MET A 283 11.75 -2.28 -11.62
CA MET A 283 11.42 -2.02 -13.03
C MET A 283 12.58 -2.33 -13.97
N LEU A 284 13.79 -1.99 -13.56
CA LEU A 284 15.01 -2.24 -14.35
C LEU A 284 15.42 -3.73 -14.30
N ARG A 285 15.37 -4.33 -13.10
CA ARG A 285 15.71 -5.74 -12.86
C ARG A 285 14.58 -6.44 -12.10
N PRO A 286 13.56 -6.98 -12.79
CA PRO A 286 12.45 -7.69 -12.17
C PRO A 286 12.92 -8.85 -11.30
N LEU A 287 12.28 -9.01 -10.15
CA LEU A 287 12.57 -10.10 -9.22
C LEU A 287 12.41 -11.46 -9.90
N ARG A 288 13.36 -12.38 -9.70
CA ARG A 288 13.36 -13.74 -10.25
C ARG A 288 13.25 -14.75 -9.12
N GLY A 289 12.60 -15.89 -9.38
CA GLY A 289 12.42 -16.98 -8.41
C GLY A 289 11.00 -17.02 -7.82
N SER A 290 10.74 -17.97 -6.94
CA SER A 290 9.44 -18.15 -6.30
C SER A 290 9.13 -16.96 -5.36
N PRO A 291 7.91 -16.42 -5.37
CA PRO A 291 7.53 -15.30 -4.51
C PRO A 291 7.75 -15.61 -3.03
N ASP A 292 7.50 -16.82 -2.64
CA ASP A 292 7.62 -17.32 -1.29
C ASP A 292 9.06 -17.23 -0.74
N ARG A 293 10.04 -17.67 -1.57
CA ARG A 293 11.46 -17.51 -1.22
C ARG A 293 11.87 -16.04 -1.18
N LEU A 294 11.39 -15.26 -2.16
CA LEU A 294 11.68 -13.83 -2.24
C LEU A 294 11.15 -13.09 -1.01
N MET A 295 9.91 -13.35 -0.58
CA MET A 295 9.35 -12.74 0.62
C MET A 295 10.20 -13.03 1.85
N THR A 296 10.59 -14.30 2.05
CA THR A 296 11.40 -14.69 3.22
C THR A 296 12.76 -14.00 3.23
N VAL A 297 13.47 -14.01 2.09
CA VAL A 297 14.79 -13.37 1.98
C VAL A 297 14.69 -11.86 2.15
N LEU A 298 13.74 -11.22 1.47
CA LEU A 298 13.59 -9.76 1.51
C LEU A 298 13.07 -9.25 2.86
N ALA A 299 12.25 -10.04 3.57
CA ALA A 299 11.90 -9.72 4.96
C ALA A 299 13.14 -9.80 5.86
N GLY A 300 14.00 -10.81 5.69
CA GLY A 300 15.29 -10.88 6.38
C GLY A 300 16.19 -9.67 6.09
N CYS A 301 16.27 -9.26 4.83
CA CYS A 301 16.98 -8.03 4.46
C CYS A 301 16.35 -6.79 5.12
N ALA A 302 15.02 -6.68 5.14
CA ALA A 302 14.32 -5.57 5.79
C ALA A 302 14.60 -5.55 7.30
N MET A 303 14.65 -6.71 7.95
CA MET A 303 15.09 -6.84 9.36
C MET A 303 16.51 -6.31 9.56
N LEU A 304 17.44 -6.69 8.67
CA LEU A 304 18.81 -6.16 8.72
C LEU A 304 18.86 -4.64 8.51
N GLY A 305 17.97 -4.09 7.68
CA GLY A 305 17.79 -2.64 7.54
C GLY A 305 17.38 -1.97 8.85
N LEU A 306 16.44 -2.57 9.61
CA LEU A 306 16.07 -2.08 10.96
C LEU A 306 17.24 -2.20 11.96
N CYS A 307 17.99 -3.30 11.91
CA CYS A 307 19.22 -3.44 12.71
C CYS A 307 20.24 -2.34 12.36
N GLY A 308 20.40 -2.00 11.07
CA GLY A 308 21.26 -0.92 10.64
C GLY A 308 20.84 0.45 11.19
N ILE A 309 19.53 0.73 11.27
CA ILE A 309 19.00 1.93 11.93
C ILE A 309 19.32 1.91 13.42
N LEU A 310 19.07 0.78 14.09
CA LEU A 310 19.30 0.60 15.53
C LEU A 310 20.77 0.81 15.92
N LEU A 311 21.69 0.37 15.07
CA LEU A 311 23.13 0.43 15.29
C LEU A 311 23.79 1.70 14.71
N SER A 312 23.01 2.60 14.13
CA SER A 312 23.53 3.81 13.49
C SER A 312 24.21 4.74 14.50
N PRO A 313 25.51 5.05 14.35
CA PRO A 313 26.24 5.86 15.33
C PRO A 313 25.95 7.36 15.22
N GLY A 314 25.28 7.81 14.15
CA GLY A 314 25.01 9.23 13.94
C GLY A 314 24.04 9.51 12.81
N TRP A 315 23.76 10.79 12.63
CA TRP A 315 22.77 11.32 11.69
C TRP A 315 22.91 10.79 10.25
N ARG A 316 24.11 10.91 9.66
CA ARG A 316 24.32 10.55 8.24
C ARG A 316 24.08 9.06 7.97
N THR A 317 24.58 8.21 8.86
CA THR A 317 24.38 6.76 8.76
C THR A 317 22.92 6.41 8.97
N MET A 318 22.20 7.08 9.88
CA MET A 318 20.80 6.87 10.11
C MET A 318 19.94 7.21 8.89
N VAL A 319 20.15 8.37 8.26
CA VAL A 319 19.48 8.77 7.01
C VAL A 319 19.75 7.74 5.90
N ALA A 320 20.99 7.26 5.75
CA ALA A 320 21.32 6.21 4.78
C ALA A 320 20.59 4.89 5.09
N MET A 321 20.48 4.49 6.35
CA MET A 321 19.77 3.27 6.75
C MET A 321 18.26 3.38 6.56
N PHE A 322 17.67 4.56 6.76
CA PHE A 322 16.26 4.81 6.42
C PHE A 322 16.03 4.67 4.91
N TRP A 323 16.92 5.21 4.08
CA TRP A 323 16.86 5.03 2.63
C TRP A 323 16.96 3.54 2.23
N ILE A 324 17.91 2.80 2.81
CA ILE A 324 18.06 1.36 2.58
C ILE A 324 16.82 0.61 3.03
N ALA A 325 16.28 0.89 4.22
CA ALA A 325 15.06 0.26 4.72
C ALA A 325 13.88 0.50 3.79
N GLY A 326 13.71 1.70 3.26
CA GLY A 326 12.69 2.01 2.26
C GLY A 326 12.88 1.22 0.96
N THR A 327 14.10 1.14 0.47
CA THR A 327 14.46 0.35 -0.74
C THR A 327 14.09 -1.12 -0.55
N LEU A 328 14.48 -1.72 0.58
CA LEU A 328 14.19 -3.11 0.90
C LEU A 328 12.70 -3.37 1.10
N ASN A 329 11.98 -2.42 1.70
CA ASN A 329 10.53 -2.48 1.82
C ASN A 329 9.82 -2.52 0.47
N ALA A 330 10.29 -1.73 -0.52
CA ALA A 330 9.74 -1.78 -1.89
C ALA A 330 9.95 -3.15 -2.54
N PHE A 331 11.14 -3.72 -2.43
CA PHE A 331 11.43 -5.07 -2.92
C PHE A 331 10.55 -6.12 -2.24
N PHE A 332 10.43 -6.08 -0.91
CA PHE A 332 9.57 -6.98 -0.16
C PHE A 332 8.10 -6.84 -0.60
N PHE A 333 7.62 -5.60 -0.72
CA PHE A 333 6.24 -5.36 -1.15
C PHE A 333 5.94 -5.89 -2.56
N ALA A 334 6.88 -5.73 -3.50
CA ALA A 334 6.75 -6.33 -4.83
C ALA A 334 6.67 -7.86 -4.77
N ALA A 335 7.46 -8.52 -3.91
CA ALA A 335 7.36 -9.96 -3.70
C ALA A 335 6.00 -10.39 -3.15
N THR A 336 5.39 -9.59 -2.26
CA THR A 336 4.03 -9.86 -1.75
C THR A 336 2.96 -9.68 -2.81
N LEU A 337 3.11 -8.74 -3.74
CA LEU A 337 2.21 -8.56 -4.88
C LEU A 337 2.32 -9.73 -5.85
N ALA A 338 3.56 -10.21 -6.11
CA ALA A 338 3.79 -11.39 -6.92
C ALA A 338 3.13 -12.63 -6.31
N ALA A 339 3.28 -12.84 -5.00
CA ALA A 339 2.66 -13.94 -4.28
C ALA A 339 1.13 -13.92 -4.39
N ARG A 340 0.51 -12.76 -4.17
CA ARG A 340 -0.95 -12.61 -4.33
C ARG A 340 -1.40 -12.90 -5.76
N THR A 341 -0.62 -12.50 -6.75
CA THR A 341 -0.96 -12.73 -8.16
C THR A 341 -0.83 -14.19 -8.55
N GLU A 342 0.23 -14.87 -8.07
CA GLU A 342 0.54 -16.24 -8.45
C GLU A 342 -0.27 -17.28 -7.64
N TYR A 343 -0.54 -17.03 -6.36
CA TYR A 343 -1.20 -18.00 -5.47
C TYR A 343 -2.71 -17.79 -5.32
N ALA A 344 -3.22 -16.60 -5.64
CA ALA A 344 -4.65 -16.35 -5.51
C ALA A 344 -5.44 -17.03 -6.65
N PRO A 345 -6.46 -17.86 -6.32
CA PRO A 345 -7.38 -18.38 -7.32
C PRO A 345 -8.06 -17.21 -8.06
N PRO A 346 -8.25 -17.31 -9.39
CA PRO A 346 -8.85 -16.23 -10.18
C PRO A 346 -10.17 -15.71 -9.58
N GLN A 347 -11.04 -16.61 -9.08
CA GLN A 347 -12.37 -16.31 -8.54
C GLN A 347 -12.36 -15.55 -7.21
N ALA A 348 -11.23 -15.53 -6.51
CA ALA A 348 -11.07 -14.87 -5.20
C ALA A 348 -9.97 -13.80 -5.20
N ARG A 349 -9.37 -13.52 -6.37
CA ARG A 349 -8.18 -12.68 -6.47
C ARG A 349 -8.40 -11.27 -5.92
N GLY A 350 -9.49 -10.62 -6.31
CA GLY A 350 -9.84 -9.28 -5.82
C GLY A 350 -9.98 -9.27 -4.31
N GLN A 351 -10.72 -10.21 -3.74
CA GLN A 351 -10.92 -10.32 -2.30
C GLN A 351 -9.61 -10.60 -1.56
N ILE A 352 -8.73 -11.48 -2.07
CA ILE A 352 -7.43 -11.77 -1.45
C ILE A 352 -6.53 -10.52 -1.44
N PHE A 353 -6.49 -9.77 -2.56
CA PHE A 353 -5.76 -8.51 -2.61
C PHE A 353 -6.24 -7.51 -1.57
N LEU A 354 -7.56 -7.38 -1.40
CA LEU A 354 -8.14 -6.45 -0.45
C LEU A 354 -8.05 -6.92 1.00
N TRP A 355 -8.17 -8.22 1.29
CA TRP A 355 -7.89 -8.76 2.62
C TRP A 355 -6.48 -8.46 3.08
N VAL A 356 -5.49 -8.76 2.23
CA VAL A 356 -4.09 -8.50 2.56
C VAL A 356 -3.82 -7.00 2.68
N ALA A 357 -4.43 -6.17 1.81
CA ALA A 357 -4.28 -4.71 1.90
C ALA A 357 -4.91 -4.13 3.18
N ALA A 358 -6.14 -4.54 3.52
CA ALA A 358 -6.82 -4.08 4.73
C ALA A 358 -6.05 -4.46 6.00
N LEU A 359 -5.64 -5.73 6.12
CA LEU A 359 -4.88 -6.20 7.28
C LEU A 359 -3.49 -5.57 7.36
N LYS A 360 -2.84 -5.28 6.22
CA LYS A 360 -1.59 -4.52 6.18
C LYS A 360 -1.76 -3.11 6.75
N ILE A 361 -2.83 -2.40 6.35
CA ILE A 361 -3.11 -1.02 6.83
C ILE A 361 -3.40 -1.04 8.33
N THR A 362 -4.23 -1.98 8.79
CA THR A 362 -4.55 -2.15 10.22
C THR A 362 -3.30 -2.46 11.04
N ALA A 363 -2.46 -3.37 10.55
CA ALA A 363 -1.20 -3.71 11.20
C ALA A 363 -0.25 -2.50 11.24
N GLY A 364 -0.19 -1.70 10.17
CA GLY A 364 0.57 -0.46 10.15
C GLY A 364 0.09 0.53 11.22
N SER A 365 -1.22 0.75 11.33
CA SER A 365 -1.80 1.62 12.36
C SER A 365 -1.52 1.11 13.77
N ALA A 366 -1.67 -0.19 14.00
CA ALA A 366 -1.33 -0.82 15.28
C ALA A 366 0.16 -0.72 15.60
N GLY A 367 1.03 -0.88 14.59
CA GLY A 367 2.47 -0.74 14.73
C GLY A 367 2.90 0.69 15.10
N THR A 368 2.28 1.71 14.49
CA THR A 368 2.51 3.10 14.84
C THR A 368 2.07 3.39 16.29
N ALA A 369 0.88 2.91 16.69
CA ALA A 369 0.39 3.07 18.07
C ALA A 369 1.30 2.35 19.08
N ALA A 370 1.70 1.11 18.77
CA ALA A 370 2.63 0.35 19.62
C ALA A 370 3.99 1.04 19.72
N ALA A 371 4.50 1.61 18.62
CA ALA A 371 5.74 2.37 18.64
C ALA A 371 5.65 3.58 19.58
N GLY A 372 4.55 4.34 19.52
CA GLY A 372 4.30 5.45 20.43
C GLY A 372 4.34 5.03 21.91
N ALA A 373 3.72 3.90 22.26
CA ALA A 373 3.73 3.37 23.61
C ALA A 373 5.13 2.89 24.04
N LEU A 374 5.83 2.17 23.16
CA LEU A 374 7.15 1.60 23.45
C LEU A 374 8.23 2.67 23.62
N THR A 375 8.14 3.80 22.90
CA THR A 375 9.10 4.91 23.05
C THR A 375 9.07 5.56 24.44
N GLY A 376 7.98 5.38 25.19
CA GLY A 376 7.92 5.80 26.61
C GLY A 376 8.89 5.02 27.50
N TRP A 377 9.33 3.83 27.10
CA TRP A 377 10.32 3.01 27.85
C TRP A 377 11.73 3.25 27.31
N ASP A 378 11.92 3.11 26.01
CA ASP A 378 13.21 3.34 25.35
C ASP A 378 12.99 3.75 23.89
N ALA A 379 13.76 4.73 23.42
CA ALA A 379 13.67 5.23 22.03
C ALA A 379 13.93 4.15 20.97
N ARG A 380 14.68 3.09 21.33
CA ARG A 380 15.04 1.96 20.46
C ARG A 380 14.09 0.78 20.56
N ALA A 381 13.22 0.75 21.58
CA ALA A 381 12.30 -0.37 21.84
C ALA A 381 11.40 -0.72 20.64
N PRO A 382 10.84 0.25 19.87
CA PRO A 382 10.04 -0.06 18.68
C PRO A 382 10.85 -0.78 17.59
N LEU A 383 12.11 -0.41 17.40
CA LEU A 383 13.00 -1.06 16.42
C LEU A 383 13.35 -2.48 16.82
N LEU A 384 13.67 -2.69 18.11
CA LEU A 384 13.94 -4.03 18.67
C LEU A 384 12.72 -4.94 18.51
N ALA A 385 11.53 -4.45 18.86
CA ALA A 385 10.28 -5.18 18.66
C ALA A 385 10.07 -5.55 17.18
N GLY A 386 10.31 -4.60 16.26
CA GLY A 386 10.22 -4.83 14.82
C GLY A 386 11.20 -5.89 14.32
N VAL A 387 12.46 -5.84 14.75
CA VAL A 387 13.49 -6.83 14.43
C VAL A 387 13.08 -8.22 14.90
N LEU A 388 12.62 -8.35 16.15
CA LEU A 388 12.18 -9.63 16.72
C LEU A 388 10.97 -10.20 15.97
N LEU A 389 9.97 -9.37 15.67
CA LEU A 389 8.75 -9.79 14.96
C LEU A 389 9.05 -10.26 13.53
N ILE A 390 9.87 -9.52 12.79
CA ILE A 390 10.27 -9.93 11.43
C ILE A 390 11.15 -11.17 11.51
N GLY A 391 12.09 -11.24 12.45
CA GLY A 391 12.93 -12.42 12.66
C GLY A 391 12.10 -13.68 12.92
N MET A 392 11.11 -13.58 13.80
CA MET A 392 10.17 -14.67 14.06
C MET A 392 9.40 -15.07 12.80
N ALA A 393 8.90 -14.10 12.01
CA ALA A 393 8.19 -14.37 10.76
C ALA A 393 9.09 -15.10 9.75
N VAL A 394 10.35 -14.69 9.62
CA VAL A 394 11.35 -15.33 8.73
C VAL A 394 11.64 -16.76 9.17
N LEU A 395 11.82 -17.00 10.46
CA LEU A 395 12.02 -18.33 11.02
C LEU A 395 10.81 -19.24 10.74
N LEU A 396 9.60 -18.80 11.09
CA LEU A 396 8.36 -19.53 10.82
C LEU A 396 8.20 -19.85 9.34
N SER A 397 8.48 -18.88 8.46
CA SER A 397 8.43 -19.08 7.00
C SER A 397 9.44 -20.15 6.55
N SER A 398 10.64 -20.14 7.10
CA SER A 398 11.69 -21.08 6.72
C SER A 398 11.38 -22.52 7.17
N PHE A 399 10.81 -22.69 8.36
CA PHE A 399 10.39 -24.01 8.87
C PHE A 399 9.20 -24.57 8.08
N THR A 400 8.13 -23.76 7.89
CA THR A 400 6.94 -24.23 7.17
C THR A 400 7.20 -24.55 5.70
N ARG A 401 8.23 -23.93 5.10
CA ARG A 401 8.63 -24.20 3.72
C ARG A 401 9.42 -25.51 3.54
N ARG A 402 10.08 -25.99 4.59
CA ARG A 402 10.79 -27.27 4.57
C ARG A 402 9.84 -28.46 4.77
N ALA A 403 8.65 -28.19 5.31
CA ALA A 403 7.64 -29.19 5.60
C ALA A 403 6.62 -29.38 4.44
N THR A 404 6.66 -28.54 3.41
CA THR A 404 5.90 -28.63 2.15
C THR A 404 6.81 -28.97 0.99
#